data_d352948aabbdb0ad0c0f7340508433b3
#
_entry.id   d352948aabbdb0ad0c0f7340508433b3
#
_cell.length_a   1.000
_cell.length_b   1.000
_cell.length_c   1.000
_cell.angle_alpha   90.00
_cell.angle_beta   90.00
_cell.angle_gamma   90.00
#
_symmetry.space_group_name_H-M   'P 1'
#
loop_
_entity.id
_entity.type
_entity.pdbx_description
1 polymer ?
#
loop_
_entity_poly.entity_id
_entity_poly.type
_entity_poly.pdbx_seq_one_letter_code
_entity_poly.pdbx_strand_id
1 'polypeptide(L)'
;MSYYYKYEILDARNYGIPQGRRRLFXVGFKEQEKCANFTFPSPKKLTITMQDLLQDNIKEGNLLNKNAILDTKSFLGGELVDEKYFLSEKLLKYCLSAGTKNFYHADAKIDLPIARALLSTMGNHHRSSVNNYVTTNNRVRSLXVREAHRLMGFDDDYKIVVSKAQGYKQAGNSIVVDVLIALIREIIKVI
;
A
#
# COMPACT_ATOMS: atom_id res chain seq x y z
N MET A 1 28.32 -17.62 17.24
CA MET A 1 27.12 -18.36 16.80
C MET A 1 26.89 -18.00 15.34
N SER A 2 26.83 -18.98 14.45
CA SER A 2 26.63 -18.74 13.01
C SER A 2 25.20 -19.09 12.59
N TYR A 3 24.73 -18.43 11.54
CA TYR A 3 23.43 -18.66 10.95
C TYR A 3 23.58 -19.04 9.48
N TYR A 4 22.72 -19.92 9.01
CA TYR A 4 22.55 -20.26 7.61
C TYR A 4 21.39 -19.43 7.09
N TYR A 5 21.51 -18.82 5.91
CA TYR A 5 20.48 -17.89 5.45
C TYR A 5 20.22 -18.00 3.95
N LYS A 6 19.03 -17.64 3.56
CA LYS A 6 18.63 -17.41 2.17
C LYS A 6 18.05 -16.02 2.04
N TYR A 7 18.14 -15.44 0.88
CA TYR A 7 17.53 -14.13 0.62
C TYR A 7 16.92 -14.08 -0.77
N GLU A 8 15.86 -13.27 -0.89
CA GLU A 8 15.17 -13.06 -2.15
C GLU A 8 14.49 -11.69 -2.15
N ILE A 9 14.31 -11.10 -3.34
CA ILE A 9 13.57 -9.85 -3.51
C ILE A 9 12.11 -10.23 -3.82
N LEU A 10 11.21 -9.92 -2.90
CA LEU A 10 9.78 -10.17 -3.09
C LEU A 10 9.06 -8.88 -3.46
N ASP A 11 8.11 -8.99 -4.39
CA ASP A 11 7.29 -7.86 -4.88
C ASP A 11 5.86 -8.05 -4.38
N ALA A 12 5.28 -7.03 -3.75
CA ALA A 12 3.92 -7.07 -3.19
C ALA A 12 2.87 -7.51 -4.23
N ARG A 13 3.08 -7.18 -5.51
CA ARG A 13 2.19 -7.57 -6.60
C ARG A 13 2.04 -9.10 -6.72
N ASN A 14 3.09 -9.81 -6.36
CA ASN A 14 3.12 -11.28 -6.43
C ASN A 14 2.44 -11.94 -5.23
N TYR A 15 1.88 -11.15 -4.33
CA TYR A 15 1.26 -11.64 -3.09
C TYR A 15 -0.13 -11.02 -2.85
N GLY A 16 -0.75 -10.48 -3.92
CA GLY A 16 -2.13 -10.02 -3.88
C GLY A 16 -2.33 -8.54 -3.62
N ILE A 17 -1.26 -7.76 -3.45
CA ILE A 17 -1.37 -6.32 -3.18
C ILE A 17 -1.01 -5.52 -4.43
N PRO A 18 -1.90 -4.67 -4.95
CA PRO A 18 -1.66 -3.90 -6.18
C PRO A 18 -0.75 -2.69 -5.92
N GLN A 19 0.47 -2.98 -5.45
CA GLN A 19 1.49 -1.96 -5.17
C GLN A 19 2.86 -2.46 -5.68
N GLY A 20 3.54 -1.64 -6.46
CA GLY A 20 4.90 -1.92 -6.93
C GLY A 20 5.90 -1.71 -5.80
N ARG A 21 6.03 -2.68 -4.90
CA ARG A 21 6.91 -2.59 -3.72
C ARG A 21 7.78 -3.82 -3.63
N ARG A 22 9.01 -3.67 -4.08
CA ARG A 22 10.04 -4.72 -4.04
C ARG A 22 10.91 -4.51 -2.81
N ARG A 23 11.10 -5.58 -2.02
CA ARG A 23 11.95 -5.54 -0.81
C ARG A 23 12.77 -6.81 -0.71
N LEU A 24 13.99 -6.68 -0.19
CA LEU A 24 14.87 -7.80 0.11
C LEU A 24 14.42 -8.42 1.45
N PHE A 25 14.31 -9.74 1.46
CA PHE A 25 14.03 -10.53 2.68
C PHE A 25 15.16 -11.49 2.95
N UNK A 26 15.68 -11.77 4.08
CA UNK A 26 16.54 -12.49 4.41
C UNK A 26 15.96 -13.33 5.28
N VAL A 27 16.03 -14.50 5.33
CA VAL A 27 15.57 -15.49 6.33
C VAL A 27 16.75 -16.31 6.83
N GLY A 28 16.94 -16.35 8.15
CA GLY A 28 18.07 -17.04 8.77
C GLY A 28 17.62 -18.15 9.71
N PHE A 29 18.34 -19.26 9.68
CA PHE A 29 18.11 -20.43 10.54
C PHE A 29 19.38 -20.77 11.32
N LYS A 30 19.23 -21.31 12.54
CA LYS A 30 20.35 -21.84 13.32
C LYS A 30 20.84 -23.19 12.76
N GLU A 31 19.92 -23.95 12.20
CA GLU A 31 20.19 -25.31 11.67
C GLU A 31 20.30 -25.28 10.16
N GLN A 32 21.38 -25.88 9.65
CA GLN A 32 21.65 -25.95 8.22
C GLN A 32 20.55 -26.67 7.45
N GLU A 33 20.05 -27.76 8.00
CA GLU A 33 19.00 -28.58 7.40
C GLU A 33 17.71 -27.77 7.18
N LYS A 34 17.27 -27.00 8.17
CA LYS A 34 16.10 -26.14 8.06
C LYS A 34 16.29 -25.07 6.98
N CYS A 35 17.47 -24.50 6.92
CA CYS A 35 17.80 -23.54 5.87
C CYS A 35 17.78 -24.20 4.47
N ALA A 36 18.34 -25.40 4.35
CA ALA A 36 18.36 -26.13 3.07
C ALA A 36 16.92 -26.42 2.57
N ASN A 37 16.04 -26.85 3.47
CA ASN A 37 14.66 -27.23 3.15
C ASN A 37 13.73 -26.01 2.95
N PHE A 38 14.09 -24.83 3.43
CA PHE A 38 13.28 -23.62 3.25
C PHE A 38 13.30 -23.15 1.79
N THR A 39 12.13 -22.77 1.27
CA THR A 39 11.98 -22.14 -0.04
C THR A 39 11.13 -20.87 0.11
N PHE A 40 11.42 -19.85 -0.68
CA PHE A 40 10.60 -18.63 -0.69
C PHE A 40 9.23 -18.93 -1.31
N PRO A 41 8.17 -18.21 -0.88
CA PRO A 41 6.82 -18.46 -1.38
C PRO A 41 6.69 -18.15 -2.87
N SER A 42 6.01 -19.03 -3.61
CA SER A 42 5.75 -18.84 -5.03
C SER A 42 4.85 -17.65 -5.29
N PRO A 43 5.12 -16.89 -6.36
CA PRO A 43 4.27 -15.73 -6.71
C PRO A 43 2.87 -16.17 -7.14
N LYS A 44 1.88 -15.32 -6.87
CA LYS A 44 0.48 -15.48 -7.27
C LYS A 44 0.11 -14.39 -8.28
N LYS A 45 -0.79 -14.73 -9.19
CA LYS A 45 -1.33 -13.75 -10.14
C LYS A 45 -2.13 -12.69 -9.38
N LEU A 46 -1.83 -11.43 -9.63
CA LEU A 46 -2.59 -10.31 -9.08
C LEU A 46 -3.93 -10.21 -9.81
N THR A 47 -5.02 -10.13 -9.08
CA THR A 47 -6.40 -10.09 -9.63
C THR A 47 -7.14 -8.80 -9.34
N ILE A 48 -6.55 -7.90 -8.57
CA ILE A 48 -7.16 -6.62 -8.18
C ILE A 48 -6.25 -5.45 -8.56
N THR A 49 -6.85 -4.27 -8.62
CA THR A 49 -6.17 -3.00 -8.90
C THR A 49 -6.18 -2.12 -7.65
N MET A 50 -5.46 -1.00 -7.70
CA MET A 50 -5.50 0.00 -6.63
C MET A 50 -6.93 0.52 -6.41
N GLN A 51 -7.71 0.67 -7.49
CA GLN A 51 -9.06 1.19 -7.43
C GLN A 51 -10.01 0.30 -6.61
N ASP A 52 -9.75 -1.01 -6.57
CA ASP A 52 -10.55 -1.95 -5.79
C ASP A 52 -10.35 -1.77 -4.27
N LEU A 53 -9.31 -1.05 -3.86
CA LEU A 53 -9.00 -0.78 -2.45
C LEU A 53 -9.42 0.63 -2.00
N LEU A 54 -10.02 1.43 -2.90
CA LEU A 54 -10.46 2.79 -2.57
C LEU A 54 -11.79 2.76 -1.79
N GLN A 55 -11.99 3.75 -0.93
CA GLN A 55 -13.21 3.84 -0.13
C GLN A 55 -14.46 4.08 -0.99
N ASP A 56 -14.33 4.86 -2.04
CA ASP A 56 -15.44 5.20 -2.92
C ASP A 56 -15.86 4.05 -3.85
N ASN A 57 -15.04 3.02 -4.00
CA ASN A 57 -15.31 1.85 -4.84
C ASN A 57 -15.65 0.59 -4.05
N ILE A 58 -15.75 0.70 -2.72
CA ILE A 58 -16.08 -0.46 -1.89
C ILE A 58 -17.54 -0.84 -2.13
N LYS A 59 -17.74 -1.96 -2.79
CA LYS A 59 -19.06 -2.56 -2.97
C LYS A 59 -19.44 -3.30 -1.69
N GLU A 60 -20.73 -3.29 -1.38
CA GLU A 60 -21.29 -4.07 -0.29
C GLU A 60 -20.88 -5.54 -0.50
N GLY A 61 -20.14 -6.12 0.44
CA GLY A 61 -19.63 -7.49 0.34
C GLY A 61 -18.13 -7.61 0.06
N ASN A 62 -17.47 -6.54 -0.39
CA ASN A 62 -16.02 -6.51 -0.54
C ASN A 62 -15.31 -5.96 0.71
N LEU A 63 -16.06 -5.65 1.73
CA LEU A 63 -15.50 -5.40 3.05
C LEU A 63 -15.01 -6.73 3.61
N LEU A 64 -13.72 -6.85 3.81
CA LEU A 64 -13.12 -8.06 4.39
C LEU A 64 -13.66 -8.33 5.79
N ASN A 65 -14.31 -7.36 6.40
CA ASN A 65 -14.96 -7.51 7.69
C ASN A 65 -16.17 -6.55 7.80
N LYS A 66 -17.36 -7.11 7.97
CA LYS A 66 -18.61 -6.34 8.16
C LYS A 66 -18.59 -5.46 9.42
N ASN A 67 -17.68 -5.71 10.35
CA ASN A 67 -17.53 -4.97 11.60
C ASN A 67 -16.39 -3.94 11.55
N ALA A 68 -15.76 -3.77 10.39
CA ALA A 68 -14.76 -2.73 10.25
C ALA A 68 -15.41 -1.37 10.52
N ILE A 69 -14.97 -0.72 11.54
CA ILE A 69 -15.34 0.66 11.83
C ILE A 69 -14.64 1.52 10.76
N LEU A 70 -15.18 1.50 9.59
CA LEU A 70 -15.04 2.63 8.69
C LEU A 70 -15.48 3.83 9.50
N ASP A 71 -14.69 4.86 9.53
CA ASP A 71 -15.03 6.11 10.20
C ASP A 71 -16.52 6.42 9.86
N THR A 72 -17.39 6.18 10.82
CA THR A 72 -18.83 6.05 10.60
C THR A 72 -19.50 7.31 10.07
N LYS A 73 -18.82 8.44 10.17
CA LYS A 73 -19.28 9.70 9.58
C LYS A 73 -19.28 9.69 8.06
N SER A 74 -18.51 8.82 7.43
CA SER A 74 -18.38 8.77 5.97
C SER A 74 -19.46 7.90 5.29
N PHE A 75 -20.20 7.10 6.05
CA PHE A 75 -21.18 6.16 5.46
C PHE A 75 -22.61 6.70 5.33
N LEU A 76 -22.93 7.78 6.04
CA LEU A 76 -24.31 8.23 6.18
C LEU A 76 -24.72 9.40 5.28
N GLY A 77 -23.90 9.79 4.30
CA GLY A 77 -24.23 11.01 3.55
C GLY A 77 -23.70 11.17 2.14
N GLY A 78 -23.31 10.12 1.47
CA GLY A 78 -22.96 10.21 0.04
C GLY A 78 -21.56 10.73 -0.29
N GLU A 79 -20.82 11.31 0.65
CA GLU A 79 -19.41 11.66 0.47
C GLU A 79 -18.55 10.72 1.33
N LEU A 80 -17.95 9.73 0.68
CA LEU A 80 -17.12 8.72 1.34
C LEU A 80 -15.70 9.22 1.68
N VAL A 81 -15.33 10.40 1.19
CA VAL A 81 -13.98 10.93 1.35
C VAL A 81 -14.04 12.38 1.86
N ASP A 82 -13.36 12.63 2.98
CA ASP A 82 -13.25 13.94 3.61
C ASP A 82 -12.59 14.95 2.64
N GLU A 83 -13.12 16.16 2.57
CA GLU A 83 -12.67 17.26 1.70
C GLU A 83 -11.15 17.54 1.83
N LYS A 84 -10.56 17.31 2.99
CA LYS A 84 -9.12 17.51 3.22
C LYS A 84 -8.19 16.65 2.35
N TYR A 85 -8.74 15.63 1.66
CA TYR A 85 -7.95 14.78 0.76
C TYR A 85 -7.94 15.30 -0.67
N PHE A 86 -8.93 16.14 -1.05
CA PHE A 86 -9.03 16.67 -2.41
C PHE A 86 -7.98 17.74 -2.65
N LEU A 87 -7.42 17.77 -3.86
CA LEU A 87 -6.42 18.76 -4.24
C LEU A 87 -7.12 20.06 -4.68
N SER A 88 -6.63 21.19 -4.19
CA SER A 88 -7.04 22.49 -4.74
C SER A 88 -6.53 22.61 -6.18
N GLU A 89 -7.16 23.44 -7.00
CA GLU A 89 -6.73 23.67 -8.39
C GLU A 89 -5.25 24.04 -8.51
N LYS A 90 -4.78 24.90 -7.61
CA LYS A 90 -3.37 25.33 -7.57
C LYS A 90 -2.45 24.13 -7.30
N LEU A 91 -2.82 23.29 -6.33
CA LEU A 91 -2.03 22.11 -5.97
C LEU A 91 -2.08 21.05 -7.08
N LEU A 92 -3.23 20.87 -7.70
CA LEU A 92 -3.39 19.96 -8.83
C LEU A 92 -2.46 20.37 -9.99
N LYS A 93 -2.49 21.65 -10.37
CA LYS A 93 -1.60 22.19 -11.42
C LYS A 93 -0.13 21.94 -11.05
N TYR A 94 0.25 22.18 -9.81
CA TYR A 94 1.62 21.91 -9.32
C TYR A 94 1.96 20.42 -9.42
N CYS A 95 1.08 19.54 -8.97
CA CYS A 95 1.31 18.08 -8.99
C CYS A 95 1.43 17.54 -10.40
N LEU A 96 0.67 18.08 -11.35
CA LEU A 96 0.64 17.63 -12.75
C LEU A 96 1.67 18.37 -13.64
N SER A 97 2.30 19.42 -13.13
CA SER A 97 3.32 20.13 -13.89
C SER A 97 4.56 19.25 -14.09
N ALA A 98 5.17 19.36 -15.26
CA ALA A 98 6.48 18.78 -15.52
C ALA A 98 7.47 19.37 -14.50
N GLY A 99 8.23 18.52 -13.84
CA GLY A 99 9.22 18.96 -12.86
C GLY A 99 10.27 19.90 -13.47
N THR A 100 10.98 20.62 -12.62
CA THR A 100 12.06 21.51 -13.04
C THR A 100 13.08 20.79 -13.92
N LYS A 101 13.65 21.51 -14.87
CA LYS A 101 14.51 21.06 -15.98
C LYS A 101 15.59 20.02 -15.65
N ASN A 102 15.93 19.82 -14.39
CA ASN A 102 17.01 18.92 -13.95
C ASN A 102 16.50 17.66 -13.22
N PHE A 103 15.20 17.42 -13.17
CA PHE A 103 14.63 16.27 -12.50
C PHE A 103 13.69 15.50 -13.42
N TYR A 104 13.83 14.21 -13.41
CA TYR A 104 13.10 13.19 -14.16
C TYR A 104 11.75 13.62 -14.71
N HIS A 105 11.59 13.54 -16.04
CA HIS A 105 10.32 13.62 -16.73
C HIS A 105 9.48 12.36 -16.42
N ALA A 106 9.10 12.19 -15.18
CA ALA A 106 8.16 11.13 -14.86
C ALA A 106 6.75 11.63 -15.19
N ASP A 107 6.08 10.96 -16.11
CA ASP A 107 4.68 11.24 -16.42
C ASP A 107 3.86 11.31 -15.13
N ALA A 108 3.22 12.44 -14.93
CA ALA A 108 2.28 12.64 -13.84
C ALA A 108 1.05 11.78 -14.12
N LYS A 109 1.02 10.58 -13.58
CA LYS A 109 -0.09 9.64 -13.77
C LYS A 109 -0.95 9.55 -12.52
N ILE A 110 -2.24 9.72 -12.73
CA ILE A 110 -3.27 9.50 -11.70
C ILE A 110 -4.02 8.21 -12.05
N ASP A 111 -4.77 7.69 -11.11
CA ASP A 111 -5.62 6.50 -11.30
C ASP A 111 -4.85 5.27 -11.80
N LEU A 112 -3.64 5.09 -11.30
CA LEU A 112 -2.83 3.92 -11.67
C LEU A 112 -3.53 2.62 -11.23
N PRO A 113 -3.52 1.57 -12.07
CA PRO A 113 -4.04 0.27 -11.64
C PRO A 113 -3.15 -0.37 -10.57
N ILE A 114 -1.85 -0.08 -10.60
CA ILE A 114 -0.88 -0.56 -9.60
C ILE A 114 -0.28 0.67 -8.92
N ALA A 115 -0.47 0.76 -7.62
CA ALA A 115 0.07 1.86 -6.82
C ALA A 115 1.61 1.87 -6.88
N ARG A 116 2.18 3.06 -6.89
CA ARG A 116 3.61 3.24 -6.59
C ARG A 116 3.86 2.89 -5.13
N ALA A 117 5.08 2.49 -4.80
CA ALA A 117 5.47 2.20 -3.42
C ALA A 117 5.13 3.37 -2.50
N LEU A 118 4.39 3.10 -1.45
CA LEU A 118 4.04 4.13 -0.47
C LEU A 118 5.30 4.60 0.28
N LEU A 119 5.41 5.91 0.43
CA LEU A 119 6.50 6.54 1.15
C LEU A 119 6.02 7.07 2.51
N SER A 120 6.89 7.03 3.50
CA SER A 120 6.62 7.62 4.83
C SER A 120 6.38 9.13 4.79
N THR A 121 6.85 9.79 3.72
CA THR A 121 6.75 11.25 3.55
C THR A 121 5.51 11.68 2.75
N MET A 122 4.67 10.76 2.29
CA MET A 122 3.54 11.09 1.40
C MET A 122 2.49 12.00 2.06
N GLY A 123 2.49 12.09 3.38
CA GLY A 123 1.61 13.01 4.10
C GLY A 123 2.07 14.46 4.11
N ASN A 124 3.33 14.71 3.76
CA ASN A 124 3.96 16.03 3.88
C ASN A 124 4.33 16.65 2.53
N HIS A 125 4.35 15.86 1.47
CA HIS A 125 4.80 16.33 0.16
C HIS A 125 3.82 15.90 -0.93
N HIS A 126 3.65 16.75 -1.91
CA HIS A 126 2.82 16.49 -3.08
C HIS A 126 3.72 16.37 -4.31
N ARG A 127 3.86 15.16 -4.85
CA ARG A 127 4.66 14.88 -6.06
C ARG A 127 3.96 13.80 -6.87
N SER A 128 3.44 14.15 -8.03
CA SER A 128 2.68 13.21 -8.87
C SER A 128 3.53 12.09 -9.46
N SER A 129 4.85 12.29 -9.56
CA SER A 129 5.75 11.23 -10.02
C SER A 129 6.04 10.19 -8.93
N VAL A 130 5.67 10.47 -7.68
CA VAL A 130 6.02 9.65 -6.51
C VAL A 130 4.77 9.22 -5.75
N ASN A 131 3.87 10.17 -5.48
CA ASN A 131 2.64 9.90 -4.72
C ASN A 131 1.57 9.28 -5.62
N ASN A 132 0.65 8.59 -4.99
CA ASN A 132 -0.52 8.03 -5.66
C ASN A 132 -1.69 9.01 -5.52
N TYR A 133 -2.27 9.39 -6.65
CA TYR A 133 -3.47 10.23 -6.72
C TYR A 133 -4.56 9.48 -7.45
N VAL A 134 -5.78 9.69 -7.00
CA VAL A 134 -6.97 9.01 -7.55
C VAL A 134 -8.07 10.03 -7.79
N THR A 135 -9.00 9.69 -8.69
CA THR A 135 -10.15 10.52 -9.01
C THR A 135 -11.38 9.99 -8.27
N THR A 136 -12.09 10.88 -7.59
CA THR A 136 -13.38 10.60 -6.98
C THR A 136 -14.33 11.74 -7.32
N ASN A 137 -15.51 11.42 -7.88
CA ASN A 137 -16.51 12.42 -8.30
C ASN A 137 -15.89 13.52 -9.18
N ASN A 138 -15.11 13.12 -10.17
CA ASN A 138 -14.42 14.00 -11.13
C ASN A 138 -13.40 14.97 -10.48
N ARG A 139 -12.99 14.73 -9.23
CA ARG A 139 -11.99 15.54 -8.54
C ARG A 139 -10.81 14.66 -8.15
N VAL A 140 -9.60 15.20 -8.30
CA VAL A 140 -8.37 14.47 -7.95
C VAL A 140 -8.07 14.65 -6.46
N ARG A 141 -7.67 13.55 -5.81
CA ARG A 141 -7.36 13.54 -4.38
C ARG A 141 -6.17 12.63 -4.05
N SER A 142 -5.63 12.80 -2.87
CA SER A 142 -4.68 11.85 -2.28
C SER A 142 -5.43 10.64 -1.72
N LEU A 143 -4.71 9.58 -1.52
CA LEU A 143 -5.27 8.39 -0.84
C LEU A 143 -5.65 8.71 0.61
N UNK A 144 -6.66 8.21 1.16
CA UNK A 144 -6.98 8.28 2.39
C UNK A 144 -6.01 7.53 3.10
N VAL A 145 -5.89 7.74 4.40
CA VAL A 145 -4.95 6.96 5.26
C VAL A 145 -5.36 5.49 5.31
N ARG A 146 -6.66 5.23 5.39
CA ARG A 146 -7.19 3.86 5.35
C ARG A 146 -6.79 3.13 4.06
N GLU A 147 -6.92 3.79 2.93
CA GLU A 147 -6.54 3.22 1.62
C GLU A 147 -5.03 2.91 1.58
N ALA A 148 -4.21 3.78 2.17
CA ALA A 148 -2.78 3.54 2.27
C ALA A 148 -2.49 2.28 3.11
N HIS A 149 -3.25 2.05 4.17
CA HIS A 149 -3.11 0.84 4.99
C HIS A 149 -3.60 -0.41 4.23
N ARG A 150 -4.72 -0.32 3.48
CA ARG A 150 -5.18 -1.42 2.62
C ARG A 150 -4.12 -1.82 1.59
N LEU A 151 -3.44 -0.83 1.00
CA LEU A 151 -2.33 -1.07 0.07
C LEU A 151 -1.10 -1.69 0.74
N MET A 152 -1.07 -1.76 2.07
CA MET A 152 -0.05 -2.49 2.83
C MET A 152 -0.58 -3.83 3.37
N GLY A 153 -1.83 -4.19 3.02
CA GLY A 153 -2.45 -5.45 3.45
C GLY A 153 -3.07 -5.42 4.84
N PHE A 154 -3.26 -4.24 5.42
CA PHE A 154 -3.96 -4.14 6.70
C PHE A 154 -5.47 -4.21 6.49
N ASP A 155 -6.13 -5.01 7.31
CA ASP A 155 -7.60 -5.12 7.33
C ASP A 155 -8.25 -3.82 7.84
N ASP A 156 -9.52 -3.65 7.53
CA ASP A 156 -10.26 -2.45 7.92
C ASP A 156 -10.54 -2.37 9.44
N ASP A 157 -10.44 -3.48 10.15
CA ASP A 157 -10.54 -3.50 11.61
C ASP A 157 -9.26 -3.02 12.31
N TYR A 158 -8.15 -2.84 11.58
CA TYR A 158 -6.93 -2.24 12.13
C TYR A 158 -7.23 -0.78 12.52
N LYS A 159 -7.10 -0.48 13.80
CA LYS A 159 -7.44 0.85 14.34
C LYS A 159 -6.32 1.86 14.07
N ILE A 160 -6.62 2.90 13.31
CA ILE A 160 -5.68 4.01 13.04
C ILE A 160 -5.99 5.10 14.07
N VAL A 161 -5.19 5.15 15.13
CA VAL A 161 -5.42 6.05 16.28
C VAL A 161 -4.44 7.23 16.31
N VAL A 162 -3.84 7.54 15.16
CA VAL A 162 -2.80 8.57 15.04
C VAL A 162 -3.24 9.65 14.04
N SER A 163 -2.51 10.76 14.01
CA SER A 163 -2.79 11.83 13.03
C SER A 163 -2.60 11.36 11.59
N LYS A 164 -3.20 12.07 10.63
CA LYS A 164 -3.07 11.80 9.18
C LYS A 164 -1.60 11.61 8.76
N ALA A 165 -0.72 12.51 9.19
CA ALA A 165 0.71 12.46 8.84
C ALA A 165 1.38 11.20 9.41
N GLN A 166 1.08 10.86 10.66
CA GLN A 166 1.63 9.67 11.30
C GLN A 166 1.05 8.37 10.69
N GLY A 167 -0.22 8.38 10.30
CA GLY A 167 -0.83 7.24 9.62
C GLY A 167 -0.12 6.92 8.30
N TYR A 168 0.16 7.95 7.49
CA TYR A 168 0.94 7.75 6.27
C TYR A 168 2.36 7.27 6.57
N LYS A 169 2.99 7.81 7.62
CA LYS A 169 4.33 7.38 8.02
C LYS A 169 4.33 5.90 8.42
N GLN A 170 3.30 5.47 9.15
CA GLN A 170 3.13 4.06 9.52
C GLN A 170 2.99 3.19 8.26
N ALA A 171 2.07 3.52 7.36
CA ALA A 171 1.86 2.78 6.12
C ALA A 171 3.15 2.72 5.28
N GLY A 172 3.81 3.87 5.08
CA GLY A 172 5.03 3.95 4.25
C GLY A 172 6.21 3.16 4.80
N ASN A 173 6.33 3.08 6.13
CA ASN A 173 7.43 2.34 6.79
C ASN A 173 7.10 0.87 7.02
N SER A 174 5.84 0.48 6.83
CA SER A 174 5.41 -0.89 7.11
C SER A 174 5.94 -1.91 6.09
N ILE A 175 5.92 -3.16 6.50
CA ILE A 175 6.05 -4.31 5.61
C ILE A 175 4.64 -4.64 5.06
N VAL A 176 4.57 -5.16 3.84
CA VAL A 176 3.29 -5.61 3.28
C VAL A 176 2.87 -6.91 3.99
N VAL A 177 1.71 -6.89 4.61
CA VAL A 177 1.22 -7.99 5.47
C VAL A 177 1.11 -9.30 4.68
N ASP A 178 0.57 -9.27 3.46
CA ASP A 178 0.39 -10.46 2.62
C ASP A 178 1.72 -11.13 2.25
N VAL A 179 2.76 -10.32 2.00
CA VAL A 179 4.11 -10.85 1.73
C VAL A 179 4.63 -11.55 2.99
N LEU A 180 4.45 -10.92 4.16
CA LEU A 180 4.91 -11.49 5.42
C LEU A 180 4.17 -12.78 5.76
N ILE A 181 2.85 -12.82 5.56
CA ILE A 181 2.03 -14.02 5.77
C ILE A 181 2.53 -15.16 4.87
N ALA A 182 2.74 -14.88 3.58
CA ALA A 182 3.23 -15.88 2.63
C ALA A 182 4.59 -16.42 3.08
N LEU A 183 5.50 -15.52 3.48
CA LEU A 183 6.85 -15.89 3.92
C LEU A 183 6.81 -16.73 5.21
N ILE A 184 6.02 -16.33 6.21
CA ILE A 184 5.91 -17.04 7.50
C ILE A 184 5.34 -18.44 7.27
N ARG A 185 4.38 -18.60 6.36
CA ARG A 185 3.82 -19.93 6.03
C ARG A 185 4.91 -20.89 5.54
N GLU A 186 5.87 -20.42 4.74
CA GLU A 186 6.97 -21.26 4.28
C GLU A 186 7.98 -21.56 5.41
N ILE A 187 8.21 -20.58 6.29
CA ILE A 187 9.10 -20.78 7.45
C ILE A 187 8.51 -21.86 8.38
N ILE A 188 7.21 -21.80 8.65
CA ILE A 188 6.52 -22.76 9.55
C ILE A 188 6.65 -24.21 9.05
N LYS A 189 6.73 -24.42 7.74
CA LYS A 189 6.86 -25.78 7.17
C LYS A 189 8.18 -26.46 7.52
N VAL A 190 9.20 -25.69 7.91
CA VAL A 190 10.56 -26.23 8.14
C VAL A 190 11.04 -26.10 9.58
N ILE A 191 10.25 -25.51 10.48
CA ILE A 191 10.62 -25.40 11.91
C ILE A 191 9.89 -26.43 12.75
#